data_062e2405a192d9f67f00d4ef156c45ab
#
_entry.id   062e2405a192d9f67f00d4ef156c45ab
#
_cell.length_a   1.000
_cell.length_b   1.000
_cell.length_c   1.000
_cell.angle_alpha   90.00
_cell.angle_beta   90.00
_cell.angle_gamma   90.00
#
_symmetry.space_group_name_H-M   'P 1'
#
loop_
_entity.id
_entity.type
_entity.pdbx_description
1 polymer ?
#
loop_
_entity_poly.entity_id
_entity_poly.type
_entity_poly.pdbx_seq_one_letter_code
_entity_poly.pdbx_strand_id
1 'polypeptide(L)'
;MADVQQDQAEGLRRLLARDSVRVVTLTSGRTGVGKTNVVVNLAAALAKRGRHVLVLDEQQGKDSTETLLGLSSYYNLMHVIRREKTLEEVILHGPEGMDIVSAGQGLRVLGDLGQEDQDSLVQSFSQLSKTVDVVLVDAVAGIASNVLPLSLASQEIVIVVSQHPSSITDAYALIKVLNQRFAIHRFHILASKVQNESEALALFSNMAEVAERFLDVSLDFMGYVPFDEKMKQSARIFRPVVDAFPAASSAKAVRNLAETMEQWPYPSGENGRLEAFMQRLIQSSRMAAEGFRL
;
A
#
# COMPACT_ATOMS: atom_id res chain seq x y z
N MET A 1 -15.06 -30.41 -23.39
CA MET A 1 -15.20 -30.77 -21.96
C MET A 1 -14.19 -30.08 -21.06
N ALA A 2 -13.03 -29.64 -21.54
CA ALA A 2 -12.02 -28.88 -20.73
C ALA A 2 -12.48 -27.45 -20.35
N ASP A 3 -13.19 -26.74 -21.24
CA ASP A 3 -13.68 -25.38 -21.00
C ASP A 3 -14.66 -25.22 -19.84
N VAL A 4 -15.57 -26.20 -19.66
CA VAL A 4 -16.61 -26.14 -18.61
C VAL A 4 -16.02 -26.36 -17.21
N GLN A 5 -14.96 -27.16 -17.09
CA GLN A 5 -14.27 -27.36 -15.80
C GLN A 5 -13.42 -26.14 -15.41
N GLN A 6 -12.88 -25.42 -16.38
CA GLN A 6 -12.10 -24.21 -16.15
C GLN A 6 -13.00 -23.06 -15.68
N ASP A 7 -14.21 -22.95 -16.25
CA ASP A 7 -15.22 -21.95 -15.90
C ASP A 7 -15.82 -22.20 -14.48
N GLN A 8 -16.04 -23.46 -14.11
CA GLN A 8 -16.50 -23.82 -12.76
C GLN A 8 -15.43 -23.57 -11.68
N ALA A 9 -14.17 -23.87 -11.98
CA ALA A 9 -13.07 -23.59 -11.06
C ALA A 9 -12.86 -22.07 -10.88
N GLU A 10 -13.06 -21.28 -11.94
CA GLU A 10 -13.00 -19.83 -11.89
C GLU A 10 -14.18 -19.22 -11.14
N GLY A 11 -15.39 -19.76 -11.33
CA GLY A 11 -16.58 -19.42 -10.55
C GLY A 11 -16.43 -19.73 -9.06
N LEU A 12 -15.83 -20.89 -8.72
CA LEU A 12 -15.57 -21.28 -7.34
C LEU A 12 -14.46 -20.40 -6.71
N ARG A 13 -13.42 -20.07 -7.48
CA ARG A 13 -12.37 -19.12 -7.05
C ARG A 13 -12.94 -17.73 -6.80
N ARG A 14 -13.87 -17.25 -7.64
CA ARG A 14 -14.56 -15.97 -7.43
C ARG A 14 -15.47 -15.98 -6.20
N LEU A 15 -16.09 -17.09 -5.87
CA LEU A 15 -16.91 -17.25 -4.66
C LEU A 15 -16.05 -17.30 -3.39
N LEU A 16 -14.89 -17.97 -3.44
CA LEU A 16 -13.93 -18.01 -2.35
C LEU A 16 -13.14 -16.72 -2.21
N ALA A 17 -12.97 -15.94 -3.30
CA ALA A 17 -12.30 -14.64 -3.29
C ALA A 17 -13.21 -13.51 -2.76
N ARG A 18 -14.51 -13.73 -2.61
CA ARG A 18 -15.44 -12.70 -2.09
C ARG A 18 -15.16 -12.27 -0.66
N ASP A 19 -14.43 -13.08 0.11
CA ASP A 19 -14.04 -12.76 1.49
C ASP A 19 -12.54 -12.41 1.62
N SER A 20 -11.79 -12.34 0.51
CA SER A 20 -10.35 -12.05 0.58
C SER A 20 -10.05 -10.62 0.14
N VAL A 21 -9.46 -9.87 1.06
CA VAL A 21 -8.96 -8.51 0.87
C VAL A 21 -7.47 -8.55 0.56
N ARG A 22 -7.05 -7.87 -0.49
CA ARG A 22 -5.63 -7.70 -0.79
C ARG A 22 -5.09 -6.48 -0.08
N VAL A 23 -4.08 -6.65 0.78
CA VAL A 23 -3.40 -5.56 1.47
C VAL A 23 -2.02 -5.36 0.88
N VAL A 24 -1.78 -4.19 0.31
CA VAL A 24 -0.53 -3.81 -0.34
C VAL A 24 0.04 -2.59 0.35
N THR A 25 1.22 -2.72 0.95
CA THR A 25 1.94 -1.56 1.48
C THR A 25 2.86 -0.97 0.42
N LEU A 26 2.64 0.30 0.09
CA LEU A 26 3.60 1.09 -0.66
C LEU A 26 4.51 1.81 0.35
N THR A 27 5.79 1.54 0.27
CA THR A 27 6.81 2.16 1.11
C THR A 27 8.01 2.62 0.29
N SER A 28 8.95 3.30 0.91
CA SER A 28 10.16 3.79 0.24
C SER A 28 11.27 4.05 1.27
N GLY A 29 12.52 3.94 0.88
CA GLY A 29 13.65 4.24 1.75
C GLY A 29 13.73 5.71 2.17
N ARG A 30 13.12 6.64 1.38
CA ARG A 30 13.15 8.09 1.62
C ARG A 30 11.90 8.79 1.13
N THR A 31 11.68 9.99 1.62
CA THR A 31 10.60 10.89 1.18
C THR A 31 10.87 11.48 -0.20
N GLY A 32 9.83 12.03 -0.84
CA GLY A 32 9.94 12.76 -2.10
C GLY A 32 10.03 11.91 -3.36
N VAL A 33 10.01 10.58 -3.27
CA VAL A 33 10.00 9.67 -4.44
C VAL A 33 8.68 9.65 -5.21
N GLY A 34 7.62 10.24 -4.66
CA GLY A 34 6.30 10.31 -5.30
C GLY A 34 5.33 9.21 -4.85
N LYS A 35 5.63 8.51 -3.75
CA LYS A 35 4.85 7.39 -3.22
C LYS A 35 3.35 7.73 -3.04
N THR A 36 3.00 8.77 -2.27
CA THR A 36 1.61 9.19 -2.04
C THR A 36 0.86 9.51 -3.35
N ASN A 37 1.54 10.16 -4.33
CA ASN A 37 0.96 10.35 -5.66
C ASN A 37 0.66 9.02 -6.36
N VAL A 38 1.54 8.04 -6.23
CA VAL A 38 1.30 6.70 -6.78
C VAL A 38 0.10 6.04 -6.07
N VAL A 39 0.05 6.06 -4.73
CA VAL A 39 -1.05 5.48 -3.95
C VAL A 39 -2.40 6.06 -4.37
N VAL A 40 -2.54 7.38 -4.37
CA VAL A 40 -3.79 8.08 -4.74
C VAL A 40 -4.24 7.72 -6.15
N ASN A 41 -3.31 7.73 -7.10
CA ASN A 41 -3.64 7.47 -8.50
C ASN A 41 -3.91 5.99 -8.77
N LEU A 42 -3.21 5.08 -8.08
CA LEU A 42 -3.46 3.64 -8.14
C LEU A 42 -4.82 3.31 -7.52
N ALA A 43 -5.17 3.91 -6.37
CA ALA A 43 -6.48 3.78 -5.76
C ALA A 43 -7.59 4.23 -6.71
N ALA A 44 -7.45 5.39 -7.34
CA ALA A 44 -8.41 5.89 -8.32
C ALA A 44 -8.51 4.99 -9.56
N ALA A 45 -7.38 4.45 -10.06
CA ALA A 45 -7.39 3.55 -11.20
C ALA A 45 -8.09 2.22 -10.89
N LEU A 46 -7.86 1.64 -9.70
CA LEU A 46 -8.53 0.43 -9.25
C LEU A 46 -10.03 0.67 -9.03
N ALA A 47 -10.40 1.79 -8.41
CA ALA A 47 -11.80 2.16 -8.20
C ALA A 47 -12.56 2.32 -9.54
N LYS A 48 -11.94 2.95 -10.55
CA LYS A 48 -12.49 3.03 -11.93
C LYS A 48 -12.67 1.66 -12.58
N ARG A 49 -11.97 0.65 -12.13
CA ARG A 49 -12.10 -0.75 -12.58
C ARG A 49 -13.15 -1.52 -11.77
N GLY A 50 -13.90 -0.84 -10.88
CA GLY A 50 -14.97 -1.40 -10.07
C GLY A 50 -14.50 -2.10 -8.80
N ARG A 51 -13.27 -1.80 -8.33
CA ARG A 51 -12.78 -2.30 -7.04
C ARG A 51 -13.15 -1.36 -5.91
N HIS A 52 -13.59 -1.91 -4.79
CA HIS A 52 -13.74 -1.15 -3.55
C HIS A 52 -12.36 -1.01 -2.90
N VAL A 53 -11.82 0.19 -2.91
CA VAL A 53 -10.44 0.48 -2.46
C VAL A 53 -10.47 1.29 -1.18
N LEU A 54 -9.78 0.81 -0.16
CA LEU A 54 -9.48 1.55 1.06
C LEU A 54 -8.01 2.00 1.04
N VAL A 55 -7.76 3.28 1.20
CA VAL A 55 -6.42 3.83 1.45
C VAL A 55 -6.24 4.00 2.95
N LEU A 56 -5.27 3.29 3.53
CA LEU A 56 -4.83 3.49 4.90
C LEU A 56 -3.62 4.41 4.89
N ASP A 57 -3.81 5.67 5.26
CA ASP A 57 -2.79 6.71 5.18
C ASP A 57 -2.06 6.88 6.52
N GLU A 58 -0.78 6.51 6.56
CA GLU A 58 0.11 6.76 7.70
C GLU A 58 0.68 8.17 7.69
N GLN A 59 0.67 8.85 6.53
CA GLN A 59 1.23 10.19 6.39
C GLN A 59 0.40 11.22 7.15
N GLN A 60 1.04 12.31 7.52
CA GLN A 60 0.39 13.44 8.19
C GLN A 60 0.79 14.76 7.55
N GLY A 61 -0.11 15.72 7.63
CA GLY A 61 0.12 17.07 7.13
C GLY A 61 0.18 17.14 5.60
N LYS A 62 1.08 17.97 5.07
CA LYS A 62 1.12 18.34 3.64
C LYS A 62 1.37 17.18 2.66
N ASP A 63 1.94 16.10 3.14
CA ASP A 63 2.30 14.93 2.32
C ASP A 63 1.25 13.81 2.40
N SER A 64 0.13 14.02 3.12
CA SER A 64 -0.94 13.04 3.27
C SER A 64 -1.81 12.93 2.01
N THR A 65 -2.44 11.77 1.86
CA THR A 65 -3.45 11.49 0.84
C THR A 65 -4.59 12.51 0.87
N GLU A 66 -5.07 12.86 2.08
CA GLU A 66 -6.11 13.87 2.27
C GLU A 66 -5.71 15.22 1.68
N THR A 67 -4.52 15.71 2.03
CA THR A 67 -4.03 16.99 1.53
C THR A 67 -3.86 16.99 0.02
N LEU A 68 -3.35 15.87 -0.54
CA LEU A 68 -3.19 15.73 -1.99
C LEU A 68 -4.53 15.77 -2.75
N LEU A 69 -5.61 15.35 -2.10
CA LEU A 69 -6.96 15.34 -2.66
C LEU A 69 -7.81 16.56 -2.24
N GLY A 70 -7.24 17.50 -1.47
CA GLY A 70 -7.98 18.67 -0.97
C GLY A 70 -9.08 18.31 0.04
N LEU A 71 -8.95 17.15 0.68
CA LEU A 71 -9.85 16.65 1.70
C LEU A 71 -9.34 17.04 3.09
N SER A 72 -10.23 17.03 4.07
CA SER A 72 -9.90 17.27 5.47
C SER A 72 -10.76 16.37 6.35
N SER A 73 -10.12 15.53 7.15
CA SER A 73 -10.79 14.73 8.16
C SER A 73 -10.78 15.43 9.53
N TYR A 74 -11.92 15.42 10.20
CA TYR A 74 -12.00 15.79 11.61
C TYR A 74 -11.65 14.62 12.52
N TYR A 75 -11.83 13.40 12.03
CA TYR A 75 -11.65 12.16 12.76
C TYR A 75 -10.64 11.27 12.07
N ASN A 76 -9.98 10.42 12.83
CA ASN A 76 -8.95 9.51 12.35
C ASN A 76 -8.99 8.19 13.16
N LEU A 77 -8.11 7.25 12.86
CA LEU A 77 -8.04 5.96 13.53
C LEU A 77 -7.92 6.05 15.06
N MET A 78 -7.32 7.13 15.60
CA MET A 78 -7.23 7.32 17.05
C MET A 78 -8.61 7.45 17.71
N HIS A 79 -9.58 8.09 17.04
CA HIS A 79 -10.95 8.22 17.55
C HIS A 79 -11.68 6.87 17.58
N VAL A 80 -11.35 5.98 16.63
CA VAL A 80 -11.87 4.59 16.65
C VAL A 80 -11.27 3.82 17.82
N ILE A 81 -9.95 3.91 18.03
CA ILE A 81 -9.25 3.27 19.14
C ILE A 81 -9.82 3.73 20.50
N ARG A 82 -10.14 5.01 20.64
CA ARG A 82 -10.75 5.57 21.83
C ARG A 82 -12.25 5.30 21.97
N ARG A 83 -12.85 4.61 20.99
CA ARG A 83 -14.31 4.34 20.93
C ARG A 83 -15.18 5.60 20.89
N GLU A 84 -14.60 6.72 20.45
CA GLU A 84 -15.29 8.01 20.24
C GLU A 84 -16.08 8.01 18.94
N LYS A 85 -15.64 7.20 17.95
CA LYS A 85 -16.21 7.06 16.61
C LYS A 85 -16.13 5.62 16.13
N THR A 86 -17.06 5.24 15.26
CA THR A 86 -16.96 3.98 14.50
C THR A 86 -15.96 4.13 13.35
N LEU A 87 -15.50 2.99 12.80
CA LEU A 87 -14.59 3.03 11.65
C LEU A 87 -15.26 3.67 10.42
N GLU A 88 -16.56 3.43 10.20
CA GLU A 88 -17.36 4.04 9.12
C GLU A 88 -17.44 5.57 9.25
N GLU A 89 -17.56 6.09 10.48
CA GLU A 89 -17.64 7.55 10.71
C GLU A 89 -16.30 8.27 10.46
N VAL A 90 -15.17 7.56 10.45
CA VAL A 90 -13.84 8.15 10.19
C VAL A 90 -13.36 7.97 8.75
N ILE A 91 -14.08 7.18 7.95
CA ILE A 91 -13.82 7.03 6.53
C ILE A 91 -14.13 8.35 5.80
N LEU A 92 -13.17 8.81 5.02
CA LEU A 92 -13.36 9.88 4.05
C LEU A 92 -13.62 9.27 2.67
N HIS A 93 -14.69 9.70 2.03
CA HIS A 93 -14.97 9.32 0.65
C HIS A 93 -14.21 10.22 -0.31
N GLY A 94 -13.26 9.64 -1.01
CA GLY A 94 -12.43 10.32 -1.99
C GLY A 94 -12.99 10.24 -3.42
N PRO A 95 -12.26 10.82 -4.38
CA PRO A 95 -12.61 10.73 -5.79
C PRO A 95 -12.73 9.28 -6.29
N GLU A 96 -13.56 9.07 -7.31
CA GLU A 96 -13.79 7.77 -7.96
C GLU A 96 -14.34 6.67 -7.03
N GLY A 97 -14.80 7.03 -5.83
CA GLY A 97 -15.35 6.09 -4.86
C GLY A 97 -14.30 5.35 -4.03
N MET A 98 -13.06 5.83 -4.00
CA MET A 98 -12.08 5.32 -3.03
C MET A 98 -12.42 5.81 -1.61
N ASP A 99 -12.18 4.97 -0.63
CA ASP A 99 -12.27 5.29 0.79
C ASP A 99 -10.89 5.56 1.38
N ILE A 100 -10.79 6.46 2.35
CA ILE A 100 -9.53 6.87 2.96
C ILE A 100 -9.69 6.89 4.47
N VAL A 101 -8.76 6.29 5.19
CA VAL A 101 -8.63 6.38 6.65
C VAL A 101 -7.29 7.00 7.00
N SER A 102 -7.32 8.14 7.68
CA SER A 102 -6.14 8.74 8.30
C SER A 102 -5.73 7.93 9.53
N ALA A 103 -4.59 7.27 9.47
CA ALA A 103 -4.20 6.26 10.45
C ALA A 103 -2.98 6.66 11.31
N GLY A 104 -2.18 7.62 10.86
CA GLY A 104 -0.84 7.86 11.40
C GLY A 104 -0.75 8.06 12.91
N GLN A 105 -1.73 8.71 13.56
CA GLN A 105 -1.73 8.84 15.03
C GLN A 105 -2.13 7.54 15.71
N GLY A 106 -3.15 6.83 15.17
CA GLY A 106 -3.62 5.57 15.73
C GLY A 106 -2.57 4.47 15.65
N LEU A 107 -1.82 4.41 14.54
CA LEU A 107 -0.78 3.39 14.35
C LEU A 107 0.33 3.45 15.40
N ARG A 108 0.64 4.64 15.92
CA ARG A 108 1.71 4.81 16.94
C ARG A 108 1.40 4.19 18.28
N VAL A 109 0.12 4.01 18.61
CA VAL A 109 -0.32 3.48 19.91
C VAL A 109 -0.75 2.01 19.85
N LEU A 110 -0.75 1.39 18.65
CA LEU A 110 -1.22 0.01 18.49
C LEU A 110 -0.45 -1.00 19.34
N GLY A 111 0.84 -0.78 19.54
CA GLY A 111 1.68 -1.66 20.38
C GLY A 111 1.32 -1.63 21.86
N ASP A 112 0.75 -0.54 22.32
CA ASP A 112 0.44 -0.29 23.73
C ASP A 112 -1.03 -0.62 24.10
N LEU A 113 -1.84 -1.02 23.10
CA LEU A 113 -3.26 -1.31 23.32
C LEU A 113 -3.48 -2.52 24.23
N GLY A 114 -4.44 -2.39 25.16
CA GLY A 114 -4.98 -3.51 25.92
C GLY A 114 -5.72 -4.51 25.05
N GLN A 115 -5.93 -5.73 25.53
CA GLN A 115 -6.56 -6.81 24.76
C GLN A 115 -7.96 -6.42 24.26
N GLU A 116 -8.77 -5.81 25.10
CA GLU A 116 -10.14 -5.39 24.77
C GLU A 116 -10.19 -4.37 23.61
N ASP A 117 -9.26 -3.41 23.60
CA ASP A 117 -9.20 -2.39 22.54
C ASP A 117 -8.68 -2.99 21.23
N GLN A 118 -7.77 -3.97 21.30
CA GLN A 118 -7.31 -4.72 20.13
C GLN A 118 -8.44 -5.52 19.51
N ASP A 119 -9.19 -6.28 20.32
CA ASP A 119 -10.32 -7.10 19.86
C ASP A 119 -11.38 -6.21 19.19
N SER A 120 -11.69 -5.06 19.83
CA SER A 120 -12.61 -4.06 19.26
C SER A 120 -12.14 -3.50 17.92
N LEU A 121 -10.86 -3.17 17.81
CA LEU A 121 -10.28 -2.65 16.55
C LEU A 121 -10.29 -3.71 15.45
N VAL A 122 -9.87 -4.95 15.77
CA VAL A 122 -9.91 -6.07 14.82
C VAL A 122 -11.32 -6.32 14.33
N GLN A 123 -12.32 -6.30 15.24
CA GLN A 123 -13.72 -6.47 14.88
C GLN A 123 -14.23 -5.35 13.96
N SER A 124 -13.83 -4.09 14.20
CA SER A 124 -14.20 -2.96 13.36
C SER A 124 -13.69 -3.13 11.92
N PHE A 125 -12.45 -3.59 11.75
CA PHE A 125 -11.89 -3.87 10.42
C PHE A 125 -12.49 -5.13 9.78
N SER A 126 -12.91 -6.11 10.56
CA SER A 126 -13.61 -7.29 10.08
C SER A 126 -14.91 -6.95 9.34
N GLN A 127 -15.64 -5.96 9.83
CA GLN A 127 -16.90 -5.50 9.21
C GLN A 127 -16.64 -4.89 7.82
N LEU A 128 -15.52 -4.17 7.64
CA LEU A 128 -15.13 -3.61 6.33
C LEU A 128 -14.71 -4.69 5.32
N SER A 129 -14.23 -5.85 5.76
CA SER A 129 -13.77 -6.92 4.86
C SER A 129 -14.85 -7.40 3.89
N LYS A 130 -16.12 -7.16 4.21
CA LYS A 130 -17.27 -7.54 3.36
C LYS A 130 -17.48 -6.58 2.17
N THR A 131 -16.90 -5.40 2.22
CA THR A 131 -17.11 -4.34 1.23
C THR A 131 -15.84 -3.89 0.53
N VAL A 132 -14.66 -4.21 1.06
CA VAL A 132 -13.36 -3.78 0.54
C VAL A 132 -12.67 -4.92 -0.21
N ASP A 133 -12.23 -4.68 -1.44
CA ASP A 133 -11.45 -5.62 -2.25
C ASP A 133 -9.95 -5.46 -2.03
N VAL A 134 -9.50 -4.19 -1.88
CA VAL A 134 -8.09 -3.82 -1.82
C VAL A 134 -7.86 -2.76 -0.77
N VAL A 135 -6.86 -2.98 0.08
CA VAL A 135 -6.29 -1.95 0.97
C VAL A 135 -4.94 -1.54 0.43
N LEU A 136 -4.80 -0.25 0.10
CA LEU A 136 -3.51 0.36 -0.22
C LEU A 136 -3.02 1.13 1.00
N VAL A 137 -1.84 0.77 1.48
CA VAL A 137 -1.24 1.43 2.65
C VAL A 137 -0.20 2.44 2.16
N ASP A 138 -0.40 3.72 2.45
CA ASP A 138 0.60 4.77 2.22
C ASP A 138 1.50 4.90 3.45
N ALA A 139 2.52 4.04 3.55
CA ALA A 139 3.41 3.99 4.70
C ALA A 139 4.39 5.18 4.72
N VAL A 140 4.80 5.64 5.89
CA VAL A 140 5.90 6.61 6.03
C VAL A 140 7.20 6.03 5.46
N ALA A 141 8.05 6.89 4.91
CA ALA A 141 9.32 6.48 4.32
C ALA A 141 10.40 6.27 5.39
N GLY A 142 11.31 5.33 5.16
CA GLY A 142 12.50 5.11 5.97
C GLY A 142 12.62 3.71 6.56
N ILE A 143 13.62 3.54 7.44
CA ILE A 143 14.00 2.27 8.07
C ILE A 143 13.84 2.29 9.60
N ALA A 144 13.28 3.35 10.16
CA ALA A 144 13.06 3.44 11.60
C ALA A 144 12.07 2.36 12.08
N SER A 145 12.26 1.89 13.29
CA SER A 145 11.46 0.77 13.85
C SER A 145 9.95 1.02 13.82
N ASN A 146 9.53 2.26 14.00
CA ASN A 146 8.12 2.65 13.96
C ASN A 146 7.50 2.71 12.55
N VAL A 147 8.30 2.56 11.49
CA VAL A 147 7.86 2.62 10.08
C VAL A 147 7.60 1.22 9.51
N LEU A 148 8.17 0.20 10.11
CA LEU A 148 8.17 -1.17 9.58
C LEU A 148 6.86 -1.97 9.82
N PRO A 149 6.05 -1.72 10.89
CA PRO A 149 4.92 -2.57 11.22
C PRO A 149 3.92 -2.78 10.09
N LEU A 150 3.62 -1.74 9.31
CA LEU A 150 2.71 -1.83 8.17
C LEU A 150 3.25 -2.75 7.07
N SER A 151 4.56 -2.65 6.78
CA SER A 151 5.20 -3.55 5.81
C SER A 151 5.18 -5.02 6.30
N LEU A 152 5.40 -5.24 7.60
CA LEU A 152 5.40 -6.58 8.18
C LEU A 152 4.00 -7.22 8.23
N ALA A 153 2.96 -6.41 8.35
CA ALA A 153 1.58 -6.87 8.40
C ALA A 153 0.99 -7.19 7.03
N SER A 154 1.48 -6.54 5.98
CA SER A 154 0.92 -6.61 4.63
C SER A 154 1.25 -7.92 3.92
N GLN A 155 0.45 -8.23 2.91
CA GLN A 155 0.66 -9.42 2.07
C GLN A 155 1.68 -9.15 0.98
N GLU A 156 1.64 -7.94 0.42
CA GLU A 156 2.54 -7.50 -0.63
C GLU A 156 3.21 -6.17 -0.24
N ILE A 157 4.49 -6.06 -0.53
CA ILE A 157 5.29 -4.87 -0.24
C ILE A 157 5.81 -4.31 -1.55
N VAL A 158 5.40 -3.08 -1.87
CA VAL A 158 5.88 -2.31 -3.01
C VAL A 158 6.88 -1.27 -2.55
N ILE A 159 8.11 -1.38 -3.01
CA ILE A 159 9.17 -0.40 -2.75
C ILE A 159 9.20 0.62 -3.90
N VAL A 160 8.81 1.86 -3.61
CA VAL A 160 8.84 2.94 -4.59
C VAL A 160 10.23 3.58 -4.61
N VAL A 161 10.85 3.58 -5.78
CA VAL A 161 12.23 4.03 -5.98
C VAL A 161 12.29 5.06 -7.11
N SER A 162 13.04 6.14 -6.92
CA SER A 162 13.34 7.11 -7.98
C SER A 162 14.78 6.94 -8.47
N GLN A 163 15.11 7.54 -9.62
CA GLN A 163 16.47 7.51 -10.19
C GLN A 163 17.57 8.12 -9.33
N HIS A 164 17.22 8.93 -8.34
CA HIS A 164 18.23 9.58 -7.52
C HIS A 164 19.08 8.53 -6.78
N PRO A 165 20.43 8.57 -6.85
CA PRO A 165 21.29 7.55 -6.27
C PRO A 165 20.97 7.24 -4.81
N SER A 166 20.68 8.26 -3.99
CA SER A 166 20.30 8.07 -2.59
C SER A 166 18.95 7.35 -2.44
N SER A 167 18.02 7.46 -3.41
CA SER A 167 16.77 6.70 -3.36
C SER A 167 17.01 5.20 -3.53
N ILE A 168 17.93 4.84 -4.40
CA ILE A 168 18.31 3.43 -4.65
C ILE A 168 19.00 2.87 -3.41
N THR A 169 19.98 3.61 -2.86
CA THR A 169 20.69 3.19 -1.64
C THR A 169 19.76 3.02 -0.44
N ASP A 170 18.85 3.98 -0.21
CA ASP A 170 17.91 3.95 0.91
C ASP A 170 16.87 2.82 0.73
N ALA A 171 16.42 2.56 -0.51
CA ALA A 171 15.53 1.44 -0.83
C ALA A 171 16.21 0.09 -0.57
N TYR A 172 17.48 -0.05 -0.96
CA TYR A 172 18.27 -1.25 -0.67
C TYR A 172 18.44 -1.45 0.84
N ALA A 173 18.73 -0.37 1.59
CA ALA A 173 18.81 -0.43 3.05
C ALA A 173 17.49 -0.89 3.70
N LEU A 174 16.34 -0.43 3.19
CA LEU A 174 15.03 -0.85 3.65
C LEU A 174 14.80 -2.34 3.37
N ILE A 175 15.05 -2.80 2.14
CA ILE A 175 14.94 -4.23 1.77
C ILE A 175 15.84 -5.09 2.66
N LYS A 176 17.10 -4.66 2.87
CA LYS A 176 18.05 -5.36 3.73
C LYS A 176 17.54 -5.51 5.16
N VAL A 177 17.00 -4.45 5.76
CA VAL A 177 16.43 -4.49 7.11
C VAL A 177 15.24 -5.43 7.18
N LEU A 178 14.29 -5.34 6.23
CA LEU A 178 13.12 -6.21 6.17
C LEU A 178 13.49 -7.68 5.96
N ASN A 179 14.50 -7.96 5.14
CA ASN A 179 14.98 -9.31 4.92
C ASN A 179 15.74 -9.86 6.13
N GLN A 180 16.80 -9.18 6.57
CA GLN A 180 17.71 -9.72 7.59
C GLN A 180 17.10 -9.79 8.99
N ARG A 181 16.20 -8.85 9.34
CA ARG A 181 15.59 -8.82 10.67
C ARG A 181 14.23 -9.51 10.74
N PHE A 182 13.50 -9.58 9.63
CA PHE A 182 12.11 -10.04 9.63
C PHE A 182 11.82 -11.16 8.64
N ALA A 183 12.86 -11.69 7.98
CA ALA A 183 12.75 -12.79 7.02
C ALA A 183 11.72 -12.53 5.90
N ILE A 184 11.62 -11.29 5.42
CA ILE A 184 10.82 -10.96 4.24
C ILE A 184 11.69 -11.23 3.01
N HIS A 185 11.20 -12.07 2.11
CA HIS A 185 11.98 -12.55 0.96
C HIS A 185 11.47 -12.06 -0.39
N ARG A 186 10.32 -11.39 -0.45
CA ARG A 186 9.73 -10.94 -1.71
C ARG A 186 9.32 -9.48 -1.64
N PHE A 187 9.70 -8.72 -2.69
CA PHE A 187 9.37 -7.32 -2.82
C PHE A 187 9.04 -6.98 -4.27
N HIS A 188 8.06 -6.10 -4.46
CA HIS A 188 7.79 -5.48 -5.75
C HIS A 188 8.52 -4.15 -5.84
N ILE A 189 9.19 -3.92 -6.96
CA ILE A 189 9.90 -2.65 -7.21
C ILE A 189 9.09 -1.81 -8.21
N LEU A 190 8.76 -0.59 -7.82
CA LEU A 190 8.10 0.40 -8.64
C LEU A 190 9.03 1.58 -8.87
N ALA A 191 9.45 1.75 -10.14
CA ALA A 191 10.28 2.88 -10.53
C ALA A 191 9.41 4.14 -10.72
N SER A 192 9.71 5.20 -10.00
CA SER A 192 8.95 6.46 -10.04
C SER A 192 9.80 7.62 -10.51
N LYS A 193 9.19 8.55 -11.26
CA LYS A 193 9.83 9.75 -11.81
C LYS A 193 11.00 9.42 -12.77
N VAL A 194 10.91 8.33 -13.48
CA VAL A 194 11.85 7.96 -14.55
C VAL A 194 11.44 8.61 -15.88
N GLN A 195 12.35 8.69 -16.84
CA GLN A 195 12.04 9.30 -18.14
C GLN A 195 11.27 8.33 -19.05
N ASN A 196 11.60 7.06 -19.01
CA ASN A 196 11.04 6.02 -19.86
C ASN A 196 11.23 4.62 -19.26
N GLU A 197 10.69 3.62 -19.95
CA GLU A 197 10.75 2.22 -19.52
C GLU A 197 12.18 1.66 -19.48
N SER A 198 13.03 2.02 -20.45
CA SER A 198 14.43 1.57 -20.48
C SER A 198 15.18 1.99 -19.23
N GLU A 199 14.96 3.21 -18.77
CA GLU A 199 15.54 3.75 -17.55
C GLU A 199 15.00 3.05 -16.29
N ALA A 200 13.70 2.76 -16.27
CA ALA A 200 13.06 2.01 -15.18
C ALA A 200 13.63 0.58 -15.09
N LEU A 201 13.79 -0.10 -16.22
CA LEU A 201 14.36 -1.44 -16.27
C LEU A 201 15.83 -1.45 -15.86
N ALA A 202 16.62 -0.45 -16.28
CA ALA A 202 18.01 -0.32 -15.86
C ALA A 202 18.13 -0.13 -14.33
N LEU A 203 17.25 0.72 -13.75
CA LEU A 203 17.19 0.90 -12.30
C LEU A 203 16.86 -0.42 -11.59
N PHE A 204 15.83 -1.11 -12.07
CA PHE A 204 15.43 -2.41 -11.51
C PHE A 204 16.54 -3.45 -11.61
N SER A 205 17.17 -3.62 -12.78
CA SER A 205 18.24 -4.59 -13.00
C SER A 205 19.42 -4.36 -12.07
N ASN A 206 19.83 -3.10 -11.89
CA ASN A 206 20.91 -2.75 -10.96
C ASN A 206 20.56 -3.10 -9.50
N MET A 207 19.31 -2.87 -9.09
CA MET A 207 18.86 -3.26 -7.74
C MET A 207 18.79 -4.77 -7.57
N ALA A 208 18.26 -5.48 -8.58
CA ALA A 208 18.11 -6.93 -8.56
C ALA A 208 19.47 -7.63 -8.49
N GLU A 209 20.45 -7.20 -9.30
CA GLU A 209 21.82 -7.75 -9.27
C GLU A 209 22.47 -7.61 -7.88
N VAL A 210 22.36 -6.43 -7.25
CA VAL A 210 22.91 -6.22 -5.92
C VAL A 210 22.16 -7.02 -4.86
N ALA A 211 20.83 -7.10 -4.97
CA ALA A 211 20.02 -7.87 -4.03
C ALA A 211 20.30 -9.37 -4.12
N GLU A 212 20.36 -9.95 -5.33
CA GLU A 212 20.68 -11.35 -5.56
C GLU A 212 22.06 -11.73 -5.01
N ARG A 213 23.01 -10.82 -5.11
CA ARG A 213 24.40 -11.07 -4.65
C ARG A 213 24.55 -11.06 -3.14
N PHE A 214 23.75 -10.26 -2.41
CA PHE A 214 24.00 -9.99 -0.98
C PHE A 214 22.82 -10.29 -0.06
N LEU A 215 21.64 -10.55 -0.61
CA LEU A 215 20.42 -10.81 0.16
C LEU A 215 19.71 -12.05 -0.39
N ASP A 216 19.01 -12.74 0.50
CA ASP A 216 18.11 -13.84 0.11
C ASP A 216 16.71 -13.29 -0.18
N VAL A 217 16.56 -12.58 -1.30
CA VAL A 217 15.29 -11.94 -1.69
C VAL A 217 14.99 -12.11 -3.18
N SER A 218 13.72 -12.16 -3.50
CA SER A 218 13.19 -12.02 -4.86
C SER A 218 12.67 -10.59 -5.05
N LEU A 219 13.13 -9.92 -6.08
CA LEU A 219 12.62 -8.62 -6.51
C LEU A 219 11.82 -8.81 -7.80
N ASP A 220 10.55 -8.40 -7.77
CA ASP A 220 9.67 -8.41 -8.92
C ASP A 220 9.47 -6.98 -9.45
N PHE A 221 9.64 -6.78 -10.76
CA PHE A 221 9.37 -5.47 -11.37
C PHE A 221 7.87 -5.27 -11.53
N MET A 222 7.29 -4.38 -10.72
CA MET A 222 5.86 -4.05 -10.83
C MET A 222 5.56 -3.14 -12.02
N GLY A 223 6.52 -2.31 -12.41
CA GLY A 223 6.37 -1.32 -13.46
C GLY A 223 6.95 0.04 -13.07
N TYR A 224 6.52 1.08 -13.79
CA TYR A 224 7.05 2.42 -13.56
C TYR A 224 5.99 3.52 -13.73
N VAL A 225 6.26 4.68 -13.12
CA VAL A 225 5.52 5.93 -13.35
C VAL A 225 6.50 6.97 -13.88
N PRO A 226 6.31 7.46 -15.12
CA PRO A 226 7.20 8.44 -15.70
C PRO A 226 7.09 9.78 -14.99
N PHE A 227 8.17 10.59 -15.10
CA PHE A 227 8.09 12.00 -14.76
C PHE A 227 7.12 12.69 -15.75
N ASP A 228 6.06 13.30 -15.21
CA ASP A 228 5.00 13.92 -16.00
C ASP A 228 4.47 15.16 -15.27
N GLU A 229 4.54 16.31 -15.97
CA GLU A 229 4.00 17.57 -15.43
C GLU A 229 2.48 17.51 -15.21
N LYS A 230 1.76 16.63 -15.93
CA LYS A 230 0.32 16.42 -15.70
C LYS A 230 0.04 15.82 -14.32
N MET A 231 0.93 14.97 -13.81
CA MET A 231 0.84 14.47 -12.43
C MET A 231 0.93 15.60 -11.41
N LYS A 232 1.83 16.57 -11.61
CA LYS A 232 1.93 17.75 -10.73
C LYS A 232 0.73 18.70 -10.89
N GLN A 233 0.24 18.87 -12.12
CA GLN A 233 -0.95 19.70 -12.39
C GLN A 233 -2.20 19.10 -11.73
N SER A 234 -2.37 17.78 -11.82
CA SER A 234 -3.50 17.07 -11.19
C SER A 234 -3.51 17.23 -9.67
N ALA A 235 -2.35 17.13 -9.03
CA ALA A 235 -2.19 17.35 -7.59
C ALA A 235 -2.57 18.80 -7.17
N ARG A 236 -2.24 19.80 -8.00
CA ARG A 236 -2.61 21.21 -7.73
C ARG A 236 -4.11 21.49 -7.80
N ILE A 237 -4.84 20.69 -8.54
CA ILE A 237 -6.30 20.78 -8.66
C ILE A 237 -7.03 19.72 -7.83
N PHE A 238 -6.29 19.04 -6.94
CA PHE A 238 -6.81 18.03 -6.00
C PHE A 238 -7.57 16.88 -6.68
N ARG A 239 -7.12 16.46 -7.86
CA ARG A 239 -7.73 15.36 -8.62
C ARG A 239 -6.68 14.34 -9.04
N PRO A 240 -7.00 13.02 -9.02
CA PRO A 240 -6.11 12.00 -9.56
C PRO A 240 -5.80 12.27 -11.04
N VAL A 241 -4.56 11.99 -11.49
CA VAL A 241 -4.16 12.20 -12.90
C VAL A 241 -4.95 11.28 -13.84
N VAL A 242 -5.33 10.09 -13.38
CA VAL A 242 -6.15 9.15 -14.15
C VAL A 242 -7.54 9.66 -14.48
N ASP A 243 -7.99 10.65 -13.72
CA ASP A 243 -9.26 11.35 -13.91
C ASP A 243 -9.06 12.70 -14.60
N ALA A 244 -8.18 13.56 -14.08
CA ALA A 244 -7.96 14.91 -14.60
C ALA A 244 -7.32 14.93 -16.01
N PHE A 245 -6.39 14.00 -16.27
CA PHE A 245 -5.63 13.93 -17.53
C PHE A 245 -5.49 12.49 -18.03
N PRO A 246 -6.57 11.81 -18.42
CA PRO A 246 -6.56 10.37 -18.72
C PRO A 246 -5.65 9.97 -19.89
N ALA A 247 -5.31 10.90 -20.78
CA ALA A 247 -4.39 10.67 -21.90
C ALA A 247 -2.90 10.84 -21.52
N ALA A 248 -2.60 11.39 -20.33
CA ALA A 248 -1.24 11.62 -19.86
C ALA A 248 -0.43 10.30 -19.74
N SER A 249 0.89 10.39 -19.92
CA SER A 249 1.78 9.22 -19.81
C SER A 249 1.73 8.60 -18.42
N SER A 250 1.73 9.42 -17.38
CA SER A 250 1.57 8.97 -15.98
C SER A 250 0.22 8.30 -15.73
N ALA A 251 -0.88 8.79 -16.34
CA ALA A 251 -2.19 8.17 -16.19
C ALA A 251 -2.26 6.79 -16.85
N LYS A 252 -1.63 6.64 -18.02
CA LYS A 252 -1.50 5.33 -18.70
C LYS A 252 -0.67 4.36 -17.86
N ALA A 253 0.48 4.82 -17.35
CA ALA A 253 1.35 4.01 -16.51
C ALA A 253 0.62 3.52 -15.24
N VAL A 254 -0.12 4.39 -14.55
CA VAL A 254 -0.88 4.00 -13.37
C VAL A 254 -1.97 2.98 -13.69
N ARG A 255 -2.67 3.10 -14.83
CA ARG A 255 -3.64 2.07 -15.25
C ARG A 255 -2.97 0.72 -15.50
N ASN A 256 -1.79 0.70 -16.13
CA ASN A 256 -1.02 -0.53 -16.32
C ASN A 256 -0.60 -1.15 -14.97
N LEU A 257 -0.20 -0.31 -13.98
CA LEU A 257 0.09 -0.78 -12.64
C LEU A 257 -1.13 -1.42 -11.95
N ALA A 258 -2.32 -0.83 -12.12
CA ALA A 258 -3.56 -1.40 -11.61
C ALA A 258 -3.86 -2.77 -12.26
N GLU A 259 -3.65 -2.89 -13.58
CA GLU A 259 -3.80 -4.16 -14.32
C GLU A 259 -2.79 -5.21 -13.84
N THR A 260 -1.52 -4.85 -13.70
CA THR A 260 -0.48 -5.73 -13.15
C THR A 260 -0.86 -6.24 -11.76
N MET A 261 -1.34 -5.35 -10.88
CA MET A 261 -1.73 -5.70 -9.53
C MET A 261 -2.93 -6.64 -9.49
N GLU A 262 -3.88 -6.52 -10.41
CA GLU A 262 -5.03 -7.43 -10.53
C GLU A 262 -4.64 -8.85 -10.95
N GLN A 263 -3.51 -9.00 -11.66
CA GLN A 263 -2.98 -10.31 -12.08
C GLN A 263 -2.25 -11.06 -10.96
N TRP A 264 -1.90 -10.38 -9.86
CA TRP A 264 -1.27 -11.05 -8.73
C TRP A 264 -2.20 -12.10 -8.12
N PRO A 265 -1.65 -13.22 -7.61
CA PRO A 265 -2.47 -14.22 -6.92
C PRO A 265 -3.24 -13.57 -5.77
N TYR A 266 -4.51 -13.93 -5.62
CA TYR A 266 -5.26 -13.52 -4.44
C TYR A 266 -4.76 -14.30 -3.22
N PRO A 267 -4.63 -13.62 -2.06
CA PRO A 267 -4.28 -14.31 -0.84
C PRO A 267 -5.37 -15.33 -0.49
N SER A 268 -4.95 -16.53 -0.11
CA SER A 268 -5.86 -17.64 0.22
C SER A 268 -5.98 -17.84 1.72
N GLY A 269 -7.14 -18.30 2.17
CA GLY A 269 -7.40 -18.63 3.57
C GLY A 269 -7.41 -17.43 4.50
N GLU A 270 -6.97 -17.62 5.74
CA GLU A 270 -6.95 -16.58 6.77
C GLU A 270 -6.10 -15.37 6.41
N ASN A 271 -5.05 -15.55 5.62
CA ASN A 271 -4.18 -14.47 5.17
C ASN A 271 -4.90 -13.43 4.28
N GLY A 272 -5.99 -13.79 3.66
CA GLY A 272 -6.84 -12.90 2.86
C GLY A 272 -7.80 -12.04 3.68
N ARG A 273 -7.88 -12.22 4.99
CA ARG A 273 -8.82 -11.48 5.83
C ARG A 273 -8.18 -10.21 6.39
N LEU A 274 -8.96 -9.14 6.42
CA LEU A 274 -8.52 -7.85 6.97
C LEU A 274 -8.26 -7.94 8.48
N GLU A 275 -8.94 -8.82 9.17
CA GLU A 275 -8.69 -9.18 10.58
C GLU A 275 -7.26 -9.66 10.78
N ALA A 276 -6.81 -10.61 9.96
CA ALA A 276 -5.45 -11.14 10.05
C ALA A 276 -4.39 -10.07 9.77
N PHE A 277 -4.67 -9.13 8.87
CA PHE A 277 -3.82 -7.96 8.68
C PHE A 277 -3.74 -7.10 9.95
N MET A 278 -4.87 -6.78 10.56
CA MET A 278 -4.90 -5.97 11.80
C MET A 278 -4.20 -6.67 12.96
N GLN A 279 -4.39 -7.97 13.13
CA GLN A 279 -3.69 -8.77 14.15
C GLN A 279 -2.17 -8.72 13.96
N ARG A 280 -1.69 -8.95 12.72
CA ARG A 280 -0.26 -8.84 12.39
C ARG A 280 0.26 -7.42 12.62
N LEU A 281 -0.53 -6.40 12.30
CA LEU A 281 -0.16 -5.00 12.48
C LEU A 281 0.01 -4.65 13.97
N ILE A 282 -0.91 -5.07 14.82
CA ILE A 282 -0.82 -4.90 16.27
C ILE A 282 0.41 -5.63 16.83
N GLN A 283 0.62 -6.87 16.42
CA GLN A 283 1.78 -7.67 16.84
C GLN A 283 3.10 -7.02 16.42
N SER A 284 3.21 -6.60 15.16
CA SER A 284 4.40 -5.91 14.62
C SER A 284 4.66 -4.57 15.31
N SER A 285 3.58 -3.85 15.67
CA SER A 285 3.67 -2.59 16.42
C SER A 285 4.16 -2.80 17.85
N ARG A 286 3.76 -3.88 18.52
CA ARG A 286 4.30 -4.27 19.84
C ARG A 286 5.79 -4.58 19.77
N MET A 287 6.20 -5.39 18.80
CA MET A 287 7.62 -5.69 18.57
C MET A 287 8.44 -4.43 18.34
N ALA A 288 7.88 -3.44 17.64
CA ALA A 288 8.52 -2.16 17.40
C ALA A 288 8.61 -1.30 18.68
N ALA A 289 7.56 -1.28 19.51
CA ALA A 289 7.50 -0.51 20.76
C ALA A 289 8.45 -1.07 21.85
N GLU A 290 8.58 -2.39 21.95
CA GLU A 290 9.54 -3.05 22.84
C GLU A 290 10.99 -2.78 22.47
N GLY A 291 11.18 -1.99 21.43
CA GLY A 291 12.45 -1.74 20.77
C GLY A 291 13.01 -3.07 20.31
N PHE A 292 13.26 -3.26 19.03
CA PHE A 292 13.93 -4.46 18.53
C PHE A 292 15.18 -4.74 19.40
N ARG A 293 14.95 -5.22 20.64
CA ARG A 293 15.99 -5.64 21.57
C ARG A 293 16.60 -6.91 21.00
N LEU A 294 17.70 -6.73 20.27
CA LEU A 294 18.69 -7.75 20.02
C LEU A 294 19.86 -7.51 20.95
#